data_7416d5ba35299cf3f76fcc7426ffb137
#
_entry.id   7416d5ba35299cf3f76fcc7426ffb137
#
_cell.length_a   1.000
_cell.length_b   1.000
_cell.length_c   1.000
_cell.angle_alpha   90.00
_cell.angle_beta   90.00
_cell.angle_gamma   90.00
#
_symmetry.space_group_name_H-M   'P 1'
#
loop_
_entity.id
_entity.type
_entity.pdbx_description
1 polymer ?
#
loop_
_entity_poly.entity_id
_entity_poly.type
_entity_poly.pdbx_seq_one_letter_code
_entity_poly.pdbx_strand_id
1 'polypeptide(L)'
;MTTLVLVHGFMGGSAQWDAQVDAFKDSYDVIAPDLPGFGANQHLPVLHSITAFAEWVIAELGRKGVERYHLLGHSMGGMIVQEMARLDQGN
;
A
#
# COMPACT_ATOMS: atom_id res chain seq x y z
N MET A 1 -10.16 10.77 -10.55
CA MET A 1 -10.76 10.04 -9.41
C MET A 1 -9.81 10.07 -8.22
N THR A 2 -10.36 9.98 -7.05
CA THR A 2 -9.58 9.88 -5.84
C THR A 2 -8.82 8.55 -5.82
N THR A 3 -7.58 8.58 -5.38
CA THR A 3 -6.75 7.38 -5.26
C THR A 3 -7.00 6.68 -3.93
N LEU A 4 -7.17 5.37 -3.97
CA LEU A 4 -7.30 4.51 -2.79
C LEU A 4 -6.15 3.51 -2.80
N VAL A 5 -5.33 3.54 -1.76
CA VAL A 5 -4.17 2.65 -1.63
C VAL A 5 -4.49 1.57 -0.60
N LEU A 6 -4.35 0.32 -1.01
CA LEU A 6 -4.64 -0.85 -0.20
C LEU A 6 -3.32 -1.55 0.15
N VAL A 7 -3.00 -1.63 1.45
CA VAL A 7 -1.75 -2.22 1.90
C VAL A 7 -2.02 -3.54 2.64
N HIS A 8 -1.49 -4.62 2.08
CA HIS A 8 -1.72 -5.97 2.63
C HIS A 8 -0.88 -6.24 3.88
N GLY A 9 -1.23 -7.33 4.58
CA GLY A 9 -0.51 -7.76 5.77
C GLY A 9 0.59 -8.76 5.47
N PHE A 10 1.22 -9.22 6.55
CA PHE A 10 2.25 -10.25 6.49
C PHE A 10 1.66 -11.54 5.91
N MET A 11 2.42 -12.22 5.05
CA MET A 11 1.99 -13.41 4.31
C MET A 11 0.90 -13.15 3.29
N GLY A 12 0.53 -11.87 3.09
CA GLY A 12 -0.43 -11.49 2.07
C GLY A 12 0.24 -11.11 0.77
N GLY A 13 -0.48 -10.34 -0.02
CA GLY A 13 -0.05 -9.78 -1.29
C GLY A 13 -1.21 -8.99 -1.85
N SER A 14 -1.02 -8.34 -2.98
CA SER A 14 -2.09 -7.54 -3.58
C SER A 14 -3.34 -8.38 -3.86
N ALA A 15 -3.18 -9.69 -4.10
CA ALA A 15 -4.30 -10.58 -4.42
C ALA A 15 -5.31 -10.69 -3.28
N GLN A 16 -4.92 -10.44 -2.02
CA GLN A 16 -5.89 -10.46 -0.92
C GLN A 16 -6.94 -9.36 -1.07
N TRP A 17 -6.66 -8.34 -1.88
CA TRP A 17 -7.55 -7.22 -2.10
C TRP A 17 -8.44 -7.35 -3.34
N ASP A 18 -8.42 -8.50 -4.04
CA ASP A 18 -9.12 -8.63 -5.32
C ASP A 18 -10.60 -8.26 -5.23
N ALA A 19 -11.30 -8.68 -4.16
CA ALA A 19 -12.69 -8.34 -3.98
C ALA A 19 -12.89 -6.84 -3.75
N GLN A 20 -11.99 -6.21 -3.00
CA GLN A 20 -12.05 -4.78 -2.72
C GLN A 20 -11.72 -3.96 -3.96
N VAL A 21 -10.72 -4.39 -4.72
CA VAL A 21 -10.38 -3.73 -5.99
C VAL A 21 -11.59 -3.75 -6.93
N ASP A 22 -12.23 -4.91 -7.06
CA ASP A 22 -13.40 -5.05 -7.92
C ASP A 22 -14.55 -4.16 -7.44
N ALA A 23 -14.75 -4.07 -6.13
CA ALA A 23 -15.83 -3.26 -5.56
C ALA A 23 -15.61 -1.75 -5.74
N PHE A 24 -14.35 -1.29 -5.71
CA PHE A 24 -14.05 0.15 -5.67
C PHE A 24 -13.50 0.72 -6.99
N LYS A 25 -13.17 -0.11 -7.96
CA LYS A 25 -12.49 0.33 -9.18
C LYS A 25 -13.28 1.37 -10.00
N ASP A 26 -14.60 1.38 -9.85
CA ASP A 26 -15.43 2.34 -10.60
C ASP A 26 -15.53 3.70 -9.90
N SER A 27 -15.19 3.77 -8.61
CA SER A 27 -15.30 4.98 -7.81
C SER A 27 -13.94 5.59 -7.44
N TYR A 28 -12.88 4.79 -7.52
CA TYR A 28 -11.54 5.19 -7.10
C TYR A 28 -10.49 4.67 -8.06
N ASP A 29 -9.37 5.38 -8.14
CA ASP A 29 -8.15 4.81 -8.70
C ASP A 29 -7.53 3.93 -7.62
N VAL A 30 -7.64 2.62 -7.75
CA VAL A 30 -7.19 1.68 -6.72
C VAL A 30 -5.76 1.24 -7.00
N ILE A 31 -4.90 1.39 -6.00
CA ILE A 31 -3.51 0.92 -6.05
C ILE A 31 -3.33 -0.06 -4.90
N ALA A 32 -2.96 -1.29 -5.22
CA ALA A 32 -2.72 -2.34 -4.24
C ALA A 32 -1.32 -2.91 -4.47
N PRO A 33 -0.27 -2.26 -3.96
CA PRO A 33 1.09 -2.72 -4.22
C PRO A 33 1.39 -4.03 -3.49
N ASP A 34 2.24 -4.84 -4.10
CA ASP A 34 2.86 -5.97 -3.40
C ASP A 34 4.09 -5.46 -2.69
N LEU A 35 4.13 -5.64 -1.37
CA LEU A 35 5.26 -5.20 -0.55
C LEU A 35 6.50 -6.03 -0.88
N PRO A 36 7.71 -5.47 -0.68
CA PRO A 36 8.94 -6.24 -0.90
C PRO A 36 8.94 -7.55 -0.12
N GLY A 37 9.22 -8.64 -0.80
CA GLY A 37 9.20 -9.99 -0.25
C GLY A 37 7.87 -10.71 -0.38
N PHE A 38 6.84 -10.07 -0.96
CA PHE A 38 5.50 -10.64 -1.07
C PHE A 38 4.96 -10.51 -2.48
N GLY A 39 4.04 -11.42 -2.85
CA GLY A 39 3.36 -11.37 -4.13
C GLY A 39 4.31 -11.25 -5.31
N ALA A 40 4.02 -10.33 -6.23
CA ALA A 40 4.85 -10.10 -7.40
C ALA A 40 6.27 -9.60 -7.05
N ASN A 41 6.47 -9.09 -5.82
CA ASN A 41 7.76 -8.60 -5.34
C ASN A 41 8.46 -9.59 -4.41
N GLN A 42 8.09 -10.88 -4.46
CA GLN A 42 8.69 -11.90 -3.60
C GLN A 42 10.21 -12.04 -3.84
N HIS A 43 10.70 -11.63 -5.00
CA HIS A 43 12.13 -11.64 -5.32
C HIS A 43 12.93 -10.55 -4.62
N LEU A 44 12.25 -9.55 -4.08
CA LEU A 44 12.90 -8.47 -3.33
C LEU A 44 13.10 -8.88 -1.88
N PRO A 45 14.17 -8.41 -1.22
CA PRO A 45 14.34 -8.68 0.21
C PRO A 45 13.20 -8.11 1.04
N VAL A 46 12.77 -8.87 2.06
CA VAL A 46 11.77 -8.38 3.02
C VAL A 46 12.39 -7.27 3.85
N LEU A 47 11.66 -6.18 4.01
CA LEU A 47 12.11 -5.07 4.85
C LEU A 47 11.92 -5.42 6.33
N HIS A 48 12.70 -4.77 7.20
CA HIS A 48 12.81 -5.18 8.60
C HIS A 48 12.10 -4.26 9.59
N SER A 49 11.36 -3.27 9.11
CA SER A 49 10.60 -2.39 10.01
C SER A 49 9.36 -1.85 9.32
N ILE A 50 8.38 -1.48 10.14
CA ILE A 50 7.16 -0.85 9.63
C ILE A 50 7.50 0.46 8.93
N THR A 51 8.42 1.25 9.51
CA THR A 51 8.85 2.51 8.88
C THR A 51 9.46 2.27 7.51
N ALA A 52 10.29 1.23 7.35
CA ALA A 52 10.90 0.91 6.05
C ALA A 52 9.84 0.54 5.01
N PHE A 53 8.83 -0.25 5.38
CA PHE A 53 7.72 -0.57 4.49
C PHE A 53 6.95 0.69 4.11
N ALA A 54 6.64 1.54 5.09
CA ALA A 54 5.90 2.78 4.84
C ALA A 54 6.66 3.68 3.87
N GLU A 55 7.96 3.86 4.07
CA GLU A 55 8.80 4.65 3.19
C GLU A 55 8.82 4.07 1.77
N TRP A 56 8.88 2.74 1.66
CA TRP A 56 8.86 2.08 0.36
C TRP A 56 7.56 2.35 -0.40
N VAL A 57 6.42 2.26 0.29
CA VAL A 57 5.11 2.51 -0.34
C VAL A 57 5.01 3.98 -0.76
N ILE A 58 5.42 4.92 0.11
CA ILE A 58 5.42 6.34 -0.22
C ILE A 58 6.26 6.61 -1.46
N ALA A 59 7.45 5.99 -1.56
CA ALA A 59 8.32 6.15 -2.72
C ALA A 59 7.68 5.58 -3.99
N GLU A 60 6.97 4.45 -3.88
CA GLU A 60 6.24 3.86 -5.02
C GLU A 60 5.16 4.80 -5.52
N LEU A 61 4.39 5.39 -4.60
CA LEU A 61 3.34 6.35 -4.96
C LEU A 61 3.94 7.58 -5.62
N GLY A 62 5.09 8.07 -5.12
CA GLY A 62 5.80 9.18 -5.72
C GLY A 62 6.22 8.89 -7.16
N ARG A 63 6.73 7.68 -7.43
CA ARG A 63 7.11 7.29 -8.79
C ARG A 63 5.92 7.24 -9.73
N LYS A 64 4.72 6.95 -9.20
CA LYS A 64 3.48 6.92 -9.99
C LYS A 64 2.82 8.29 -10.10
N GLY A 65 3.41 9.32 -9.50
CA GLY A 65 2.85 10.67 -9.52
C GLY A 65 1.64 10.86 -8.63
N VAL A 66 1.45 10.00 -7.64
CA VAL A 66 0.31 10.08 -6.72
C VAL A 66 0.68 10.96 -5.54
N GLU A 67 -0.01 12.11 -5.40
CA GLU A 67 0.27 13.07 -4.34
C GLU A 67 -0.74 12.98 -3.21
N ARG A 68 -2.00 12.65 -3.52
CA ARG A 68 -3.08 12.55 -2.52
C ARG A 68 -3.75 11.20 -2.66
N TYR A 69 -4.05 10.58 -1.51
CA TYR A 69 -4.64 9.26 -1.50
C TYR A 69 -5.30 8.96 -0.17
N HIS A 70 -6.26 8.05 -0.21
CA HIS A 70 -6.79 7.42 1.00
C HIS A 70 -6.07 6.10 1.21
N LEU A 71 -5.94 5.69 2.46
CA LEU A 71 -5.23 4.49 2.86
C LEU A 71 -6.15 3.50 3.54
N LEU A 72 -6.01 2.24 3.18
CA LEU A 72 -6.67 1.13 3.87
C LEU A 72 -5.64 0.02 4.04
N GLY A 73 -5.44 -0.42 5.28
CA GLY A 73 -4.48 -1.48 5.59
C GLY A 73 -5.13 -2.60 6.35
N HIS A 74 -4.57 -3.80 6.22
CA HIS A 74 -5.03 -5.00 6.92
C HIS A 74 -3.86 -5.61 7.68
N SER A 75 -4.05 -5.88 8.98
CA SER A 75 -3.03 -6.49 9.84
C SER A 75 -1.75 -5.64 9.86
N MET A 76 -0.60 -6.18 9.44
CA MET A 76 0.64 -5.40 9.34
C MET A 76 0.45 -4.18 8.43
N GLY A 77 -0.35 -4.32 7.37
CA GLY A 77 -0.68 -3.20 6.48
C GLY A 77 -1.35 -2.06 7.22
N GLY A 78 -2.16 -2.37 8.25
CA GLY A 78 -2.76 -1.34 9.10
C GLY A 78 -1.71 -0.51 9.83
N MET A 79 -0.67 -1.16 10.35
CA MET A 79 0.44 -0.46 10.99
C MET A 79 1.23 0.38 9.97
N ILE A 80 1.40 -0.17 8.77
CA ILE A 80 2.12 0.53 7.70
C ILE A 80 1.38 1.81 7.30
N VAL A 81 0.06 1.75 7.12
CA VAL A 81 -0.69 2.96 6.73
C VAL A 81 -0.69 4.01 7.82
N GLN A 82 -0.69 3.61 9.10
CA GLN A 82 -0.55 4.57 10.19
C GLN A 82 0.82 5.27 10.13
N GLU A 83 1.87 4.52 9.86
CA GLU A 83 3.20 5.10 9.74
C GLU A 83 3.32 5.98 8.51
N MET A 84 2.69 5.59 7.39
CA MET A 84 2.64 6.41 6.19
C MET A 84 1.97 7.77 6.47
N ALA A 85 0.85 7.74 7.20
CA ALA A 85 0.14 8.96 7.56
C ALA A 85 1.01 9.88 8.42
N ARG A 86 1.81 9.30 9.31
CA ARG A 86 2.73 10.08 10.14
C ARG A 86 3.86 10.69 9.33
N LEU A 87 4.43 9.92 8.39
CA LEU A 87 5.59 10.35 7.59
C LEU A 87 5.20 11.31 6.48
N ASP A 88 4.01 11.16 5.93
CA ASP A 88 3.56 11.90 4.75
C ASP A 88 2.35 12.76 5.09
N GLN A 89 2.50 13.58 6.12
CA GLN A 89 1.43 14.45 6.59
C GLN A 89 1.04 15.48 5.53
N GLY A 90 -0.27 15.72 5.44
CA GLY A 90 -0.81 16.67 4.48
C GLY A 90 -1.25 16.03 3.18
N ASN A 91 -1.08 14.75 3.06
CA ASN A 91 -1.57 13.96 1.94
C ASN A 91 -2.70 13.05 2.40
#